data_c1fa553eb96fa1dfa85f491955b6dd98
#
_entry.id   c1fa553eb96fa1dfa85f491955b6dd98
#
_cell.length_a   1.000
_cell.length_b   1.000
_cell.length_c   1.000
_cell.angle_alpha   90.00
_cell.angle_beta   90.00
_cell.angle_gamma   90.00
#
_symmetry.space_group_name_H-M   'P 1'
#
loop_
_entity.id
_entity.type
_entity.pdbx_description
1 polymer ?
#
loop_
_entity_poly.entity_id
_entity_poly.type
_entity_poly.pdbx_seq_one_letter_code
_entity_poly.pdbx_strand_id
1 'polypeptide(L)'
;MTLIDQYIASNKFGQLIGMEFKIVEPGLVHYSVKVNETHLATPFAAHGGLIAALVDGALGVAGLSAVYEQNKVVSTIEHKLNYLSAAFLNDQLIAIGKVEQKGNRILVISCDVICENRENKIIAKALGTFNAYDAAKAGY
;
A
#
# COMPACT_ATOMS: atom_id res chain seq x y z
N MET A 1 19.78 -10.13 -6.17
CA MET A 1 18.37 -9.68 -6.15
C MET A 1 17.88 -9.70 -4.73
N THR A 2 17.45 -8.55 -4.23
CA THR A 2 16.91 -8.46 -2.86
C THR A 2 15.51 -9.05 -2.77
N LEU A 3 15.02 -9.28 -1.55
CA LEU A 3 13.64 -9.72 -1.32
C LEU A 3 12.63 -8.67 -1.83
N ILE A 4 12.99 -7.38 -1.76
CA ILE A 4 12.18 -6.29 -2.33
C ILE A 4 12.08 -6.43 -3.85
N ASP A 5 13.21 -6.70 -4.54
CA ASP A 5 13.21 -6.89 -5.99
C ASP A 5 12.36 -8.08 -6.41
N GLN A 6 12.43 -9.17 -5.63
CA GLN A 6 11.60 -10.37 -5.87
C GLN A 6 10.12 -10.05 -5.69
N TYR A 7 9.78 -9.29 -4.65
CA TYR A 7 8.41 -8.83 -4.43
C TYR A 7 7.90 -7.98 -5.61
N ILE A 8 8.71 -7.01 -6.06
CA ILE A 8 8.34 -6.16 -7.22
C ILE A 8 8.02 -7.04 -8.44
N ALA A 9 8.88 -8.02 -8.72
CA ALA A 9 8.70 -8.92 -9.87
C ALA A 9 7.45 -9.81 -9.75
N SER A 10 7.07 -10.22 -8.54
CA SER A 10 5.95 -11.12 -8.29
C SER A 10 4.61 -10.40 -8.07
N ASN A 11 4.61 -9.08 -7.83
CA ASN A 11 3.39 -8.31 -7.55
C ASN A 11 2.60 -8.01 -8.83
N LYS A 12 2.04 -9.06 -9.42
CA LYS A 12 1.29 -8.96 -10.70
C LYS A 12 0.02 -8.12 -10.58
N PHE A 13 -0.64 -8.19 -9.43
CA PHE A 13 -1.84 -7.41 -9.18
C PHE A 13 -1.53 -5.89 -9.17
N GLY A 14 -0.48 -5.49 -8.46
CA GLY A 14 -0.05 -4.09 -8.46
C GLY A 14 0.32 -3.59 -9.85
N GLN A 15 1.02 -4.41 -10.64
CA GLN A 15 1.37 -4.10 -12.02
C GLN A 15 0.12 -3.92 -12.89
N LEU A 16 -0.87 -4.82 -12.74
CA LEU A 16 -2.12 -4.78 -13.50
C LEU A 16 -2.89 -3.47 -13.24
N ILE A 17 -2.94 -3.02 -11.99
CA ILE A 17 -3.65 -1.79 -11.60
C ILE A 17 -2.83 -0.54 -11.94
N GLY A 18 -1.53 -0.68 -12.15
CA GLY A 18 -0.63 0.45 -12.44
C GLY A 18 -0.12 1.13 -11.19
N MET A 19 -0.03 0.40 -10.09
CA MET A 19 0.51 0.92 -8.83
C MET A 19 2.04 0.82 -8.81
N GLU A 20 2.68 1.86 -8.26
CA GLU A 20 4.12 1.93 -8.05
C GLU A 20 4.41 2.37 -6.62
N PHE A 21 5.58 2.01 -6.10
CA PHE A 21 5.97 2.46 -4.77
C PHE A 21 7.41 2.91 -4.70
N LYS A 22 7.67 3.75 -3.70
CA LYS A 22 9.01 4.18 -3.30
C LYS A 22 9.16 3.98 -1.80
N ILE A 23 10.20 3.27 -1.40
CA ILE A 23 10.59 3.17 0.01
C ILE A 23 11.38 4.44 0.35
N VAL A 24 10.81 5.28 1.24
CA VAL A 24 11.47 6.51 1.69
C VAL A 24 12.55 6.16 2.70
N GLU A 25 12.21 5.29 3.64
CA GLU A 25 13.10 4.67 4.63
C GLU A 25 12.41 3.42 5.16
N PRO A 26 13.11 2.50 5.84
CA PRO A 26 12.47 1.33 6.44
C PRO A 26 11.27 1.72 7.29
N GLY A 27 10.11 1.16 6.98
CA GLY A 27 8.85 1.46 7.67
C GLY A 27 8.09 2.67 7.16
N LEU A 28 8.58 3.38 6.13
CA LEU A 28 7.89 4.52 5.53
C LEU A 28 7.93 4.40 4.00
N VAL A 29 6.77 4.30 3.37
CA VAL A 29 6.67 4.14 1.92
C VAL A 29 5.60 5.06 1.33
N HIS A 30 5.82 5.46 0.08
CA HIS A 30 4.83 6.11 -0.77
C HIS A 30 4.40 5.13 -1.84
N TYR A 31 3.14 4.76 -1.86
CA TYR A 31 2.55 3.86 -2.85
C TYR A 31 1.57 4.66 -3.68
N SER A 32 1.73 4.71 -4.99
CA SER A 32 1.02 5.65 -5.84
C SER A 32 0.29 4.99 -7.00
N VAL A 33 -0.77 5.64 -7.45
CA VAL A 33 -1.50 5.29 -8.67
C VAL A 33 -2.12 6.55 -9.26
N LYS A 34 -2.09 6.67 -10.58
CA LYS A 34 -2.90 7.66 -11.28
C LYS A 34 -4.22 7.02 -11.68
N VAL A 35 -5.32 7.62 -11.28
CA VAL A 35 -6.66 7.08 -11.59
C VAL A 35 -6.91 7.18 -13.09
N ASN A 36 -7.18 6.05 -13.73
CA ASN A 36 -7.53 5.97 -15.13
C ASN A 36 -8.93 5.36 -15.32
N GLU A 37 -9.39 5.26 -16.55
CA GLU A 37 -10.74 4.78 -16.86
C GLU A 37 -11.03 3.37 -16.36
N THR A 38 -10.03 2.48 -16.30
CA THR A 38 -10.21 1.11 -15.81
C THR A 38 -10.43 1.04 -14.31
N HIS A 39 -10.15 2.12 -13.59
CA HIS A 39 -10.31 2.21 -12.14
C HIS A 39 -11.69 2.73 -11.70
N LEU A 40 -12.53 3.17 -12.64
CA LEU A 40 -13.77 3.87 -12.31
C LEU A 40 -14.89 2.90 -11.93
N ALA A 41 -15.69 3.30 -10.95
CA ALA A 41 -16.95 2.66 -10.59
C ALA A 41 -18.16 3.46 -11.12
N THR A 42 -17.98 4.76 -11.31
CA THR A 42 -18.99 5.68 -11.85
C THR A 42 -18.36 6.41 -13.05
N PRO A 43 -19.11 7.25 -13.80
CA PRO A 43 -18.53 7.99 -14.92
C PRO A 43 -17.31 8.85 -14.56
N PHE A 44 -17.13 9.22 -13.30
CA PHE A 44 -16.05 10.12 -12.89
C PHE A 44 -15.23 9.63 -11.69
N ALA A 45 -15.82 8.78 -10.82
CA ALA A 45 -15.21 8.43 -9.55
C ALA A 45 -14.57 7.04 -9.57
N ALA A 46 -13.41 6.94 -8.96
CA ALA A 46 -12.70 5.68 -8.77
C ALA A 46 -13.51 4.72 -7.88
N HIS A 47 -13.41 3.43 -8.19
CA HIS A 47 -13.96 2.37 -7.36
C HIS A 47 -13.27 2.40 -5.98
N GLY A 48 -14.06 2.23 -4.91
CA GLY A 48 -13.51 2.15 -3.55
C GLY A 48 -12.49 1.01 -3.39
N GLY A 49 -12.62 -0.05 -4.19
CA GLY A 49 -11.68 -1.16 -4.23
C GLY A 49 -10.27 -0.75 -4.71
N LEU A 50 -10.17 0.27 -5.56
CA LEU A 50 -8.86 0.84 -5.93
C LEU A 50 -8.15 1.42 -4.70
N ILE A 51 -8.87 2.22 -3.92
CA ILE A 51 -8.34 2.84 -2.70
C ILE A 51 -7.97 1.76 -1.69
N ALA A 52 -8.80 0.74 -1.51
CA ALA A 52 -8.52 -0.38 -0.62
C ALA A 52 -7.26 -1.15 -1.05
N ALA A 53 -7.09 -1.40 -2.35
CA ALA A 53 -5.91 -2.06 -2.89
C ALA A 53 -4.64 -1.21 -2.69
N LEU A 54 -4.74 0.10 -2.93
CA LEU A 54 -3.63 1.03 -2.73
C LEU A 54 -3.22 1.08 -1.25
N VAL A 55 -4.18 1.13 -0.34
CA VAL A 55 -3.96 1.11 1.11
C VAL A 55 -3.29 -0.20 1.53
N ASP A 56 -3.84 -1.35 1.13
CA ASP A 56 -3.27 -2.65 1.49
C ASP A 56 -1.83 -2.77 0.97
N GLY A 57 -1.58 -2.31 -0.25
CA GLY A 57 -0.23 -2.28 -0.82
C GLY A 57 0.73 -1.40 -0.02
N ALA A 58 0.30 -0.19 0.35
CA ALA A 58 1.13 0.73 1.13
C ALA A 58 1.44 0.18 2.52
N LEU A 59 0.45 -0.37 3.21
CA LEU A 59 0.64 -1.02 4.51
C LEU A 59 1.60 -2.21 4.39
N GLY A 60 1.37 -3.07 3.40
CA GLY A 60 2.19 -4.27 3.17
C GLY A 60 3.64 -3.95 2.86
N VAL A 61 3.89 -2.99 1.95
CA VAL A 61 5.26 -2.61 1.59
C VAL A 61 5.96 -1.86 2.71
N ALA A 62 5.25 -1.05 3.50
CA ALA A 62 5.82 -0.43 4.69
C ALA A 62 6.29 -1.52 5.67
N GLY A 63 5.46 -2.52 5.93
CA GLY A 63 5.83 -3.67 6.77
C GLY A 63 6.99 -4.47 6.19
N LEU A 64 6.93 -4.79 4.89
CA LEU A 64 8.01 -5.53 4.21
C LEU A 64 9.35 -4.79 4.31
N SER A 65 9.35 -3.47 4.09
CA SER A 65 10.56 -2.66 4.18
C SER A 65 11.20 -2.66 5.57
N ALA A 66 10.42 -2.95 6.60
CA ALA A 66 10.90 -3.01 7.98
C ALA A 66 11.44 -4.39 8.39
N VAL A 67 11.16 -5.46 7.61
CA VAL A 67 11.51 -6.84 8.01
C VAL A 67 12.31 -7.62 6.97
N TYR A 68 12.44 -7.14 5.74
CA TYR A 68 13.02 -7.92 4.64
C TYR A 68 14.49 -8.31 4.88
N GLU A 69 15.26 -7.48 5.60
CA GLU A 69 16.65 -7.79 5.93
C GLU A 69 16.78 -8.95 6.92
N GLN A 70 15.71 -9.30 7.61
CA GLN A 70 15.60 -10.47 8.48
C GLN A 70 15.09 -11.71 7.73
N ASN A 71 15.05 -11.64 6.40
CA ASN A 71 14.51 -12.68 5.52
C ASN A 71 13.03 -12.99 5.82
N LYS A 72 12.27 -11.96 6.14
CA LYS A 72 10.83 -12.06 6.43
C LYS A 72 10.02 -11.25 5.42
N VAL A 73 8.80 -11.71 5.22
CA VAL A 73 7.74 -10.99 4.51
C VAL A 73 6.57 -10.77 5.45
N VAL A 74 5.58 -10.01 5.00
CA VAL A 74 4.38 -9.72 5.79
C VAL A 74 3.12 -10.17 5.06
N SER A 75 2.08 -10.47 5.84
CA SER A 75 0.74 -10.70 5.31
C SER A 75 -0.28 -9.89 6.12
N THR A 76 -1.30 -9.42 5.44
CA THR A 76 -2.39 -8.66 6.05
C THR A 76 -3.20 -9.56 6.99
N ILE A 77 -3.36 -9.14 8.25
CA ILE A 77 -4.32 -9.74 9.17
C ILE A 77 -5.66 -9.03 9.01
N GLU A 78 -5.65 -7.70 9.11
CA GLU A 78 -6.81 -6.86 8.92
C GLU A 78 -6.37 -5.42 8.65
N HIS A 79 -7.24 -4.62 8.08
CA HIS A 79 -7.12 -3.18 8.17
C HIS A 79 -8.51 -2.54 8.23
N LYS A 80 -8.57 -1.42 8.91
CA LYS A 80 -9.73 -0.54 8.92
C LYS A 80 -9.43 0.65 8.02
N LEU A 81 -10.34 0.94 7.12
CA LEU A 81 -10.23 2.02 6.14
C LEU A 81 -11.44 2.94 6.23
N ASN A 82 -11.18 4.23 6.38
CA ASN A 82 -12.20 5.27 6.29
C ASN A 82 -12.03 6.02 4.97
N TYR A 83 -13.07 6.01 4.14
CA TYR A 83 -13.16 6.82 2.93
C TYR A 83 -13.63 8.21 3.32
N LEU A 84 -12.84 9.24 3.04
CA LEU A 84 -13.13 10.62 3.46
C LEU A 84 -13.54 11.51 2.29
N SER A 85 -13.02 11.25 1.09
CA SER A 85 -13.33 12.00 -0.13
C SER A 85 -13.26 11.07 -1.33
N ALA A 86 -14.02 11.39 -2.37
CA ALA A 86 -13.94 10.66 -3.63
C ALA A 86 -12.63 10.94 -4.35
N ALA A 87 -12.11 9.92 -5.03
CA ALA A 87 -11.04 10.06 -6.00
C ALA A 87 -11.66 10.07 -7.41
N PHE A 88 -11.13 10.90 -8.29
CA PHE A 88 -11.67 11.10 -9.62
C PHE A 88 -10.67 10.74 -10.70
N LEU A 89 -11.18 10.59 -11.92
CA LEU A 89 -10.35 10.37 -13.11
C LEU A 89 -9.20 11.41 -13.16
N ASN A 90 -7.99 10.93 -13.44
CA ASN A 90 -6.75 11.70 -13.50
C ASN A 90 -6.19 12.16 -12.14
N ASP A 91 -6.82 11.83 -11.03
CA ASP A 91 -6.22 12.09 -9.72
C ASP A 91 -4.93 11.28 -9.54
N GLN A 92 -3.89 11.93 -9.05
CA GLN A 92 -2.64 11.30 -8.64
C GLN A 92 -2.72 10.97 -7.16
N LEU A 93 -2.95 9.71 -6.84
CA LEU A 93 -3.10 9.26 -5.46
C LEU A 93 -1.77 8.77 -4.91
N ILE A 94 -1.47 9.15 -3.67
CA ILE A 94 -0.32 8.65 -2.92
C ILE A 94 -0.81 8.14 -1.57
N ALA A 95 -0.57 6.86 -1.31
CA ALA A 95 -0.79 6.24 -0.02
C ALA A 95 0.53 6.24 0.75
N ILE A 96 0.55 6.92 1.87
CA ILE A 96 1.73 7.06 2.73
C ILE A 96 1.59 6.03 3.85
N GLY A 97 2.30 4.91 3.72
CA GLY A 97 2.30 3.83 4.70
C GLY A 97 3.43 4.02 5.70
N LYS A 98 3.11 3.89 6.99
CA LYS A 98 4.06 4.08 8.08
C LYS A 98 3.89 3.01 9.15
N VAL A 99 4.98 2.30 9.47
CA VAL A 99 5.00 1.37 10.60
C VAL A 99 4.95 2.17 11.90
N GLU A 100 3.88 1.96 12.67
CA GLU A 100 3.68 2.60 13.98
C GLU A 100 4.28 1.76 15.11
N GLN A 101 4.15 0.44 15.03
CA GLN A 101 4.64 -0.51 16.02
C GLN A 101 5.15 -1.75 15.32
N LYS A 102 6.34 -2.20 15.67
CA LYS A 102 6.95 -3.43 15.16
C LYS A 102 7.28 -4.37 16.31
N GLY A 103 6.56 -5.51 16.36
CA GLY A 103 6.90 -6.63 17.23
C GLY A 103 7.69 -7.70 16.47
N ASN A 104 7.91 -8.85 17.08
CA ASN A 104 8.59 -9.98 16.42
C ASN A 104 7.77 -10.56 15.27
N ARG A 105 6.44 -10.55 15.40
CA ARG A 105 5.51 -11.13 14.42
C ARG A 105 4.45 -10.16 13.97
N ILE A 106 4.03 -9.24 14.84
CA ILE A 106 2.91 -8.34 14.59
C ILE A 106 3.41 -6.93 14.38
N LEU A 107 2.99 -6.32 13.28
CA LEU A 107 3.22 -4.91 12.98
C LEU A 107 1.88 -4.18 12.91
N VAL A 108 1.84 -2.98 13.48
CA VAL A 108 0.71 -2.05 13.32
C VAL A 108 1.19 -0.94 12.40
N ILE A 109 0.43 -0.69 11.34
CA ILE A 109 0.85 0.18 10.25
C ILE A 109 -0.31 1.11 9.91
N SER A 110 -0.02 2.42 9.81
CA SER A 110 -0.99 3.44 9.42
C SER A 110 -0.81 3.83 7.95
N CYS A 111 -1.86 4.40 7.38
CA CYS A 111 -1.82 4.91 6.01
C CYS A 111 -2.73 6.12 5.85
N ASP A 112 -2.22 7.17 5.21
CA ASP A 112 -2.99 8.28 4.70
C ASP A 112 -2.93 8.23 3.17
N VAL A 113 -4.09 8.33 2.52
CA VAL A 113 -4.15 8.48 1.06
C VAL A 113 -4.45 9.94 0.74
N ILE A 114 -3.57 10.56 -0.03
CA ILE A 114 -3.72 11.95 -0.46
C ILE A 114 -3.83 12.03 -1.98
N CYS A 115 -4.49 13.07 -2.47
CA CYS A 115 -4.49 13.41 -3.89
C CYS A 115 -3.52 14.55 -4.14
N GLU A 116 -2.34 14.21 -4.70
CA GLU A 116 -1.24 15.16 -4.89
C GLU A 116 -1.63 16.34 -5.78
N ASN A 117 -2.32 16.09 -6.87
CA ASN A 117 -2.72 17.14 -7.84
C ASN A 117 -4.03 17.85 -7.48
N ARG A 118 -4.56 17.63 -6.27
CA ARG A 118 -5.64 18.43 -5.69
C ARG A 118 -5.24 18.92 -4.29
N GLU A 119 -4.10 19.60 -4.21
CA GLU A 119 -3.59 20.25 -2.99
C GLU A 119 -3.45 19.28 -1.80
N ASN A 120 -3.00 18.05 -2.07
CA ASN A 120 -2.84 17.00 -1.06
C ASN A 120 -4.12 16.71 -0.27
N LYS A 121 -5.28 16.81 -0.94
CA LYS A 121 -6.56 16.48 -0.31
C LYS A 121 -6.53 15.07 0.26
N ILE A 122 -7.00 14.91 1.50
CA ILE A 122 -7.10 13.60 2.14
C ILE A 122 -8.25 12.81 1.51
N ILE A 123 -7.94 11.66 0.96
CA ILE A 123 -8.91 10.77 0.33
C ILE A 123 -9.36 9.68 1.30
N ALA A 124 -8.41 9.14 2.08
CA ALA A 124 -8.71 8.04 3.00
C ALA A 124 -7.67 7.97 4.12
N LYS A 125 -8.07 7.34 5.22
CA LYS A 125 -7.16 7.01 6.33
C LYS A 125 -7.36 5.56 6.73
N ALA A 126 -6.28 4.88 7.10
CA ALA A 126 -6.33 3.48 7.46
C ALA A 126 -5.34 3.14 8.57
N LEU A 127 -5.68 2.07 9.29
CA LEU A 127 -4.80 1.44 10.27
C LEU A 127 -4.95 -0.07 10.10
N GLY A 128 -3.81 -0.77 10.01
CA GLY A 128 -3.82 -2.20 9.78
C GLY A 128 -2.86 -2.97 10.67
N THR A 129 -3.11 -4.26 10.76
CA THR A 129 -2.29 -5.22 11.49
C THR A 129 -1.75 -6.25 10.51
N PHE A 130 -0.45 -6.47 10.55
CA PHE A 130 0.26 -7.39 9.64
C PHE A 130 1.04 -8.41 10.45
N ASN A 131 1.17 -9.62 9.89
CA ASN A 131 1.97 -10.69 10.44
C ASN A 131 3.27 -10.82 9.65
N ALA A 132 4.41 -10.78 10.34
CA ALA A 132 5.72 -11.05 9.73
C ALA A 132 6.06 -12.54 9.87
N TYR A 133 6.55 -13.15 8.80
CA TYR A 133 6.89 -14.55 8.76
C TYR A 133 8.02 -14.82 7.78
N ASP A 134 8.60 -16.03 7.85
CA ASP A 134 9.74 -16.44 7.01
C ASP A 134 9.39 -16.35 5.52
N ALA A 135 10.24 -15.69 4.75
CA ALA A 135 10.06 -15.48 3.31
C ALA A 135 9.94 -16.79 2.53
N ALA A 136 10.62 -17.85 2.96
CA ALA A 136 10.53 -19.17 2.32
C ALA A 136 9.09 -19.72 2.31
N LYS A 137 8.28 -19.39 3.31
CA LYS A 137 6.88 -19.81 3.37
C LYS A 137 5.99 -19.09 2.34
N ALA A 138 6.45 -17.98 1.81
CA ALA A 138 5.76 -17.24 0.75
C ALA A 138 6.28 -17.60 -0.65
N GLY A 139 7.28 -18.48 -0.74
CA GLY A 139 7.84 -18.94 -2.01
C GLY A 139 9.05 -18.12 -2.49
N TYR A 140 9.66 -17.32 -1.63
CA TYR A 140 10.89 -16.58 -1.93
C TYR A 140 12.15 -17.32 -1.57
#